data_b2513cc7a35d1f49fe92a7b43967a5cc
#
_entry.id   b2513cc7a35d1f49fe92a7b43967a5cc
#
_cell.length_a   1.000
_cell.length_b   1.000
_cell.length_c   1.000
_cell.angle_alpha   90.00
_cell.angle_beta   90.00
_cell.angle_gamma   90.00
#
_symmetry.space_group_name_H-M   'P 1'
#
loop_
_entity.id
_entity.type
_entity.pdbx_description
1 polymer ?
#
loop_
_entity_poly.entity_id
_entity_poly.type
_entity_poly.pdbx_seq_one_letter_code
_entity_poly.pdbx_strand_id
1 'polypeptide(L)'
;MVNALTEFSKKLDEKLVSPLRQVLKGRKLVSVTSPQGFGITNVDWGKITEMSGGMVSYSFTSGNTDQIDATLVNSKIPVYWKDYEIDRRIFEGWRQRGIDIDAANAIAAAYAAAKVEDAAIINGVTNDGTNYDILGLYQGAGNDYNTATTLGTFGNATTALAGAINLMDDAGIPVDSLKLNWCVNSSAYHKIRRTRSAQGQLELPDLLDLLNGGELISVGTTLTTAQAFVLPDSSVGEPYVDYYLTADFQTDPKTPEYQTTGNIGGRVFSAGVLRIKQDDAICRMSNLS
;
A
#
# COMPACT_ATOMS: atom_id res chain seq x y z
N MET A 1 -13.70 -3.94 37.41
CA MET A 1 -13.61 -2.81 36.46
C MET A 1 -12.70 -3.08 35.27
N VAL A 2 -11.51 -3.67 35.47
CA VAL A 2 -10.55 -4.01 34.39
C VAL A 2 -11.15 -4.97 33.34
N ASN A 3 -11.92 -5.99 33.74
CA ASN A 3 -12.50 -6.95 32.80
C ASN A 3 -13.57 -6.33 31.87
N ALA A 4 -14.34 -5.33 32.33
CA ALA A 4 -15.36 -4.68 31.52
C ALA A 4 -14.75 -3.77 30.43
N LEU A 5 -13.64 -3.10 30.73
CA LEU A 5 -12.90 -2.29 29.76
C LEU A 5 -12.23 -3.16 28.68
N THR A 6 -11.71 -4.33 29.06
CA THR A 6 -11.07 -5.28 28.13
C THR A 6 -12.10 -5.93 27.19
N GLU A 7 -13.31 -6.27 27.69
CA GLU A 7 -14.40 -6.77 26.85
C GLU A 7 -14.97 -5.71 25.92
N PHE A 8 -15.01 -4.46 26.38
CA PHE A 8 -15.47 -3.33 25.57
C PHE A 8 -14.51 -3.05 24.42
N SER A 9 -13.18 -3.02 24.68
CA SER A 9 -12.20 -2.82 23.62
C SER A 9 -12.24 -3.95 22.57
N LYS A 10 -12.40 -5.21 22.96
CA LYS A 10 -12.55 -6.34 22.02
C LYS A 10 -13.78 -6.19 21.11
N LYS A 11 -14.94 -5.79 21.66
CA LYS A 11 -16.14 -5.55 20.86
C LYS A 11 -16.02 -4.35 19.92
N LEU A 12 -15.26 -3.33 20.31
CA LEU A 12 -14.90 -2.19 19.46
C LEU A 12 -14.00 -2.64 18.32
N ASP A 13 -12.95 -3.41 18.60
CA ASP A 13 -12.02 -3.90 17.60
C ASP A 13 -12.71 -4.75 16.53
N GLU A 14 -13.66 -5.62 16.91
CA GLU A 14 -14.48 -6.39 15.97
C GLU A 14 -15.32 -5.51 15.03
N LYS A 15 -15.89 -4.41 15.55
CA LYS A 15 -16.67 -3.45 14.74
C LYS A 15 -15.80 -2.58 13.83
N LEU A 16 -14.52 -2.34 14.20
CA LEU A 16 -13.58 -1.51 13.46
C LEU A 16 -13.02 -2.21 12.22
N VAL A 17 -12.69 -3.49 12.33
CA VAL A 17 -11.97 -4.23 11.29
C VAL A 17 -12.77 -4.31 9.98
N SER A 18 -14.09 -4.45 10.02
CA SER A 18 -14.91 -4.64 8.83
C SER A 18 -14.94 -3.42 7.89
N PRO A 19 -15.24 -2.18 8.33
CA PRO A 19 -15.23 -1.01 7.44
C PRO A 19 -13.82 -0.61 7.01
N LEU A 20 -12.78 -0.87 7.80
CA LEU A 20 -11.40 -0.52 7.48
C LEU A 20 -10.85 -1.32 6.29
N ARG A 21 -11.19 -2.60 6.19
CA ARG A 21 -10.79 -3.46 5.07
C ARG A 21 -11.28 -2.96 3.71
N GLN A 22 -12.35 -2.17 3.67
CA GLN A 22 -12.87 -1.59 2.44
C GLN A 22 -12.09 -0.34 2.00
N VAL A 23 -11.45 0.34 2.94
CA VAL A 23 -10.71 1.59 2.70
C VAL A 23 -9.24 1.35 2.40
N LEU A 24 -8.63 0.36 3.03
CA LEU A 24 -7.21 0.02 2.88
C LEU A 24 -6.95 -0.65 1.53
N LYS A 25 -6.67 0.16 0.52
CA LYS A 25 -6.30 -0.31 -0.82
C LYS A 25 -4.86 -0.80 -0.87
N GLY A 26 -3.94 -0.13 -0.17
CA GLY A 26 -2.53 -0.50 -0.10
C GLY A 26 -2.34 -1.93 0.41
N ARG A 27 -3.02 -2.32 1.49
CA ARG A 27 -2.97 -3.70 2.01
C ARG A 27 -3.57 -4.76 1.06
N LYS A 28 -4.38 -4.37 0.08
CA LYS A 28 -4.90 -5.29 -0.95
C LYS A 28 -3.94 -5.52 -2.09
N LEU A 29 -3.02 -4.58 -2.31
CA LEU A 29 -2.03 -4.64 -3.38
C LEU A 29 -0.84 -5.54 -3.03
N VAL A 30 -0.59 -5.76 -1.75
CA VAL A 30 0.58 -6.48 -1.25
C VAL A 30 0.18 -7.63 -0.33
N SER A 31 1.03 -8.64 -0.24
CA SER A 31 0.87 -9.72 0.72
C SER A 31 1.09 -9.18 2.14
N VAL A 32 0.15 -9.42 3.05
CA VAL A 32 0.23 -8.95 4.44
C VAL A 32 0.61 -10.10 5.34
N THR A 33 1.70 -9.94 6.13
CA THR A 33 2.09 -10.96 7.11
C THR A 33 1.14 -10.97 8.29
N SER A 34 1.06 -12.11 8.99
CA SER A 34 0.32 -12.17 10.27
C SER A 34 0.96 -11.24 11.29
N PRO A 35 0.18 -10.64 12.21
CA PRO A 35 0.72 -9.74 13.25
C PRO A 35 1.81 -10.42 14.08
N GLN A 36 2.98 -9.78 14.16
CA GLN A 36 4.18 -10.36 14.79
C GLN A 36 4.40 -9.89 16.23
N GLY A 37 3.68 -8.85 16.65
CA GLY A 37 3.76 -8.26 17.99
C GLY A 37 4.22 -6.80 17.98
N PHE A 38 3.50 -5.96 18.72
CA PHE A 38 3.73 -4.50 18.78
C PHE A 38 5.11 -4.08 19.32
N GLY A 39 5.78 -4.96 20.07
CA GLY A 39 7.12 -4.69 20.64
C GLY A 39 8.26 -4.68 19.61
N ILE A 40 8.03 -5.10 18.36
CA ILE A 40 9.04 -5.11 17.31
C ILE A 40 9.11 -3.71 16.69
N THR A 41 10.28 -3.07 16.77
CA THR A 41 10.49 -1.69 16.30
C THR A 41 11.24 -1.60 14.99
N ASN A 42 12.00 -2.65 14.64
CA ASN A 42 12.79 -2.72 13.42
C ASN A 42 12.58 -4.07 12.73
N VAL A 43 12.75 -4.10 11.43
CA VAL A 43 12.74 -5.32 10.64
C VAL A 43 13.90 -5.28 9.64
N ASP A 44 14.54 -6.42 9.49
CA ASP A 44 15.62 -6.64 8.51
C ASP A 44 15.15 -7.60 7.43
N TRP A 45 15.52 -7.33 6.18
CA TRP A 45 15.33 -8.28 5.08
C TRP A 45 16.47 -8.18 4.08
N GLY A 46 16.73 -9.29 3.38
CA GLY A 46 17.72 -9.34 2.32
C GLY A 46 17.15 -8.91 0.98
N LYS A 47 17.84 -8.02 0.27
CA LYS A 47 17.72 -7.87 -1.18
C LYS A 47 18.81 -8.72 -1.83
N ILE A 48 18.43 -9.51 -2.82
CA ILE A 48 19.34 -10.38 -3.56
C ILE A 48 19.46 -9.81 -4.97
N THR A 49 20.69 -9.53 -5.42
CA THR A 49 20.96 -9.17 -6.80
C THR A 49 21.07 -10.42 -7.67
N GLU A 50 20.60 -10.34 -8.90
CA GLU A 50 20.75 -11.43 -9.85
C GLU A 50 22.21 -11.56 -10.30
N MET A 51 22.61 -12.79 -10.65
CA MET A 51 23.90 -13.04 -11.29
C MET A 51 23.90 -12.55 -12.73
N SER A 52 25.08 -12.21 -13.26
CA SER A 52 25.24 -11.93 -14.69
C SER A 52 24.91 -13.16 -15.54
N GLY A 53 24.54 -12.93 -16.80
CA GLY A 53 24.06 -13.99 -17.69
C GLY A 53 25.06 -15.14 -17.86
N GLY A 54 24.53 -16.37 -17.93
CA GLY A 54 25.34 -17.57 -18.18
C GLY A 54 26.03 -17.58 -19.55
N MET A 55 27.18 -18.24 -19.64
CA MET A 55 27.95 -18.37 -20.88
C MET A 55 27.62 -19.67 -21.61
N VAL A 56 27.57 -19.61 -22.93
CA VAL A 56 27.45 -20.78 -23.80
C VAL A 56 28.75 -21.00 -24.55
N SER A 57 29.39 -22.17 -24.39
CA SER A 57 30.58 -22.57 -25.11
C SER A 57 30.61 -24.08 -25.29
N TYR A 58 31.29 -24.56 -26.34
CA TYR A 58 31.50 -26.01 -26.57
C TYR A 58 32.54 -26.62 -25.64
N SER A 59 33.33 -25.79 -24.92
CA SER A 59 34.30 -26.23 -23.89
C SER A 59 34.26 -25.25 -22.73
N PHE A 60 34.58 -25.74 -21.52
CA PHE A 60 34.74 -24.88 -20.36
C PHE A 60 35.94 -23.96 -20.55
N THR A 61 35.69 -22.68 -20.78
CA THR A 61 36.71 -21.62 -20.73
C THR A 61 36.57 -20.88 -19.41
N SER A 62 37.65 -20.26 -18.92
CA SER A 62 37.58 -19.40 -17.73
C SER A 62 36.56 -18.26 -17.98
N GLY A 63 35.41 -18.32 -17.35
CA GLY A 63 34.39 -17.27 -17.41
C GLY A 63 34.56 -16.27 -16.26
N ASN A 64 33.78 -15.18 -16.31
CA ASN A 64 33.63 -14.33 -15.15
C ASN A 64 32.96 -15.12 -14.03
N THR A 65 33.62 -15.19 -12.88
CA THR A 65 33.01 -15.67 -11.66
C THR A 65 32.21 -14.54 -11.07
N ASP A 66 30.92 -14.75 -10.94
CA ASP A 66 30.00 -13.81 -10.32
C ASP A 66 29.51 -14.38 -8.99
N GLN A 67 29.18 -13.52 -8.06
CA GLN A 67 28.67 -13.89 -6.75
C GLN A 67 27.37 -13.14 -6.50
N ILE A 68 26.38 -13.84 -5.99
CA ILE A 68 25.15 -13.19 -5.50
C ILE A 68 25.54 -12.25 -4.36
N ASP A 69 25.23 -10.98 -4.54
CA ASP A 69 25.40 -10.00 -3.48
C ASP A 69 24.07 -9.86 -2.71
N ALA A 70 24.12 -10.12 -1.40
CA ALA A 70 22.97 -10.01 -0.52
C ALA A 70 23.13 -8.76 0.34
N THR A 71 22.37 -7.73 0.02
CA THR A 71 22.35 -6.50 0.81
C THR A 71 21.26 -6.58 1.88
N LEU A 72 21.65 -6.42 3.15
CA LEU A 72 20.72 -6.35 4.26
C LEU A 72 20.11 -4.95 4.35
N VAL A 73 18.80 -4.87 4.23
CA VAL A 73 18.03 -3.62 4.41
C VAL A 73 17.39 -3.64 5.79
N ASN A 74 17.65 -2.59 6.57
CA ASN A 74 17.02 -2.36 7.87
C ASN A 74 16.00 -1.24 7.76
N SER A 75 14.81 -1.42 8.29
CA SER A 75 13.81 -0.36 8.36
C SER A 75 13.14 -0.30 9.73
N LYS A 76 12.90 0.92 10.18
CA LYS A 76 12.09 1.18 11.36
C LYS A 76 10.62 0.98 11.04
N ILE A 77 9.87 0.44 11.99
CA ILE A 77 8.44 0.18 11.83
C ILE A 77 7.66 1.38 12.35
N PRO A 78 6.96 2.13 11.48
CA PRO A 78 6.14 3.25 11.91
C PRO A 78 4.87 2.78 12.62
N VAL A 79 4.35 3.62 13.50
CA VAL A 79 3.04 3.45 14.13
C VAL A 79 2.10 4.49 13.53
N TYR A 80 1.00 4.05 12.99
CA TYR A 80 -0.06 4.89 12.44
C TYR A 80 -1.17 5.01 13.46
N TRP A 81 -1.47 6.21 13.95
CA TRP A 81 -2.39 6.39 15.05
C TRP A 81 -3.23 7.65 14.94
N LYS A 82 -4.36 7.62 15.63
CA LYS A 82 -5.23 8.77 15.82
C LYS A 82 -5.85 8.74 17.20
N ASP A 83 -5.71 9.84 17.93
CA ASP A 83 -6.40 10.06 19.20
C ASP A 83 -7.79 10.63 18.95
N TYR A 84 -8.73 10.23 19.80
CA TYR A 84 -10.05 10.84 19.87
C TYR A 84 -10.41 11.16 21.34
N GLU A 85 -11.18 12.18 21.54
CA GLU A 85 -11.61 12.65 22.84
C GLU A 85 -13.07 13.13 22.76
N ILE A 86 -13.85 12.85 23.81
CA ILE A 86 -15.27 13.18 23.90
C ILE A 86 -15.46 13.92 25.22
N ASP A 87 -16.09 15.09 25.15
CA ASP A 87 -16.53 15.81 26.35
C ASP A 87 -17.45 14.92 27.17
N ARG A 88 -17.20 14.83 28.49
CA ARG A 88 -17.94 13.97 29.41
C ARG A 88 -19.44 14.31 29.43
N ARG A 89 -19.78 15.59 29.34
CA ARG A 89 -21.18 16.02 29.34
C ARG A 89 -21.92 15.59 28.08
N ILE A 90 -21.26 15.65 26.93
CA ILE A 90 -21.78 15.17 25.67
C ILE A 90 -21.95 13.65 25.73
N PHE A 91 -20.94 12.93 26.22
CA PHE A 91 -20.99 11.48 26.37
C PHE A 91 -22.18 11.02 27.21
N GLU A 92 -22.39 11.60 28.40
CA GLU A 92 -23.52 11.26 29.27
C GLU A 92 -24.85 11.59 28.63
N GLY A 93 -25.00 12.71 27.91
CA GLY A 93 -26.20 13.08 27.19
C GLY A 93 -26.56 12.11 26.06
N TRP A 94 -25.59 11.57 25.33
CA TRP A 94 -25.82 10.59 24.28
C TRP A 94 -26.11 9.19 24.85
N ARG A 95 -25.39 8.81 25.92
CA ARG A 95 -25.63 7.57 26.64
C ARG A 95 -27.06 7.46 27.17
N GLN A 96 -27.61 8.54 27.71
CA GLN A 96 -29.03 8.59 28.14
C GLN A 96 -30.00 8.37 26.98
N ARG A 97 -29.61 8.69 25.76
CA ARG A 97 -30.37 8.47 24.52
C ARG A 97 -30.16 7.11 23.90
N GLY A 98 -29.32 6.25 24.49
CA GLY A 98 -28.99 4.92 23.97
C GLY A 98 -28.07 4.94 22.74
N ILE A 99 -27.35 6.04 22.48
CA ILE A 99 -26.43 6.19 21.35
C ILE A 99 -24.99 5.99 21.84
N ASP A 100 -24.30 5.06 21.22
CA ASP A 100 -22.89 4.76 21.50
C ASP A 100 -21.97 5.69 20.67
N ILE A 101 -21.72 6.89 21.20
CA ILE A 101 -20.89 7.90 20.55
C ILE A 101 -19.40 7.54 20.61
N ASP A 102 -18.99 6.74 21.60
CA ASP A 102 -17.59 6.33 21.74
C ASP A 102 -17.19 5.39 20.60
N ALA A 103 -18.04 4.41 20.28
CA ALA A 103 -17.85 3.55 19.12
C ALA A 103 -17.79 4.35 17.80
N ALA A 104 -18.62 5.37 17.63
CA ALA A 104 -18.62 6.20 16.43
C ALA A 104 -17.30 6.99 16.27
N ASN A 105 -16.81 7.58 17.38
CA ASN A 105 -15.54 8.30 17.35
C ASN A 105 -14.32 7.37 17.16
N ALA A 106 -14.34 6.19 17.77
CA ALA A 106 -13.30 5.18 17.55
C ALA A 106 -13.24 4.73 16.08
N ILE A 107 -14.41 4.50 15.44
CA ILE A 107 -14.49 4.17 14.00
C ILE A 107 -13.95 5.32 13.14
N ALA A 108 -14.30 6.56 13.45
CA ALA A 108 -13.79 7.72 12.72
C ALA A 108 -12.27 7.89 12.88
N ALA A 109 -11.73 7.66 14.10
CA ALA A 109 -10.30 7.69 14.37
C ALA A 109 -9.56 6.56 13.63
N ALA A 110 -10.11 5.35 13.63
CA ALA A 110 -9.57 4.21 12.88
C ALA A 110 -9.52 4.50 11.37
N TYR A 111 -10.58 5.09 10.82
CA TYR A 111 -10.60 5.48 9.41
C TYR A 111 -9.55 6.53 9.08
N ALA A 112 -9.30 7.49 9.97
CA ALA A 112 -8.26 8.49 9.80
C ALA A 112 -6.85 7.87 9.85
N ALA A 113 -6.59 6.97 10.82
CA ALA A 113 -5.33 6.24 10.93
C ALA A 113 -5.10 5.34 9.69
N ALA A 114 -6.14 4.64 9.22
CA ALA A 114 -6.09 3.80 8.03
C ALA A 114 -5.73 4.57 6.75
N LYS A 115 -6.20 5.81 6.60
CA LYS A 115 -5.82 6.66 5.46
C LYS A 115 -4.34 7.03 5.48
N VAL A 116 -3.77 7.27 6.66
CA VAL A 116 -2.35 7.58 6.80
C VAL A 116 -1.51 6.36 6.48
N GLU A 117 -1.90 5.19 6.95
CA GLU A 117 -1.25 3.92 6.62
C GLU A 117 -1.33 3.62 5.12
N ASP A 118 -2.50 3.77 4.50
CA ASP A 118 -2.68 3.56 3.06
C ASP A 118 -1.79 4.49 2.23
N ALA A 119 -1.70 5.77 2.63
CA ALA A 119 -0.80 6.73 2.00
C ALA A 119 0.68 6.35 2.19
N ALA A 120 1.06 5.83 3.35
CA ALA A 120 2.41 5.36 3.63
C ALA A 120 2.78 4.13 2.79
N ILE A 121 1.88 3.17 2.61
CA ILE A 121 2.11 2.01 1.74
C ILE A 121 2.28 2.44 0.28
N ILE A 122 1.49 3.39 -0.21
CA ILE A 122 1.50 3.81 -1.61
C ILE A 122 2.68 4.74 -1.90
N ASN A 123 2.85 5.82 -1.12
CA ASN A 123 3.85 6.86 -1.36
C ASN A 123 5.08 6.80 -0.46
N GLY A 124 5.00 6.12 0.69
CA GLY A 124 6.04 6.16 1.72
C GLY A 124 5.83 7.25 2.76
N VAL A 125 6.78 7.36 3.68
CA VAL A 125 6.77 8.31 4.80
C VAL A 125 7.97 9.23 4.71
N THR A 126 7.75 10.54 4.81
CA THR A 126 8.80 11.57 4.87
C THR A 126 8.72 12.31 6.19
N ASN A 127 9.88 12.63 6.80
CA ASN A 127 9.95 13.49 7.97
C ASN A 127 10.15 14.96 7.60
N ASP A 128 10.86 15.24 6.52
CA ASP A 128 11.24 16.59 6.07
C ASP A 128 10.52 17.05 4.79
N GLY A 129 9.61 16.23 4.25
CA GLY A 129 8.89 16.49 3.01
C GLY A 129 9.73 16.31 1.73
N THR A 130 11.02 15.98 1.85
CA THR A 130 11.96 15.84 0.72
C THR A 130 12.51 14.43 0.61
N ASN A 131 12.98 13.88 1.73
CA ASN A 131 13.57 12.56 1.78
C ASN A 131 12.61 11.56 2.40
N TYR A 132 12.51 10.38 1.81
CA TYR A 132 11.66 9.30 2.33
C TYR A 132 12.44 8.47 3.34
N ASP A 133 11.97 8.42 4.59
CA ASP A 133 12.51 7.52 5.61
C ASP A 133 12.08 6.08 5.35
N ILE A 134 10.86 5.93 4.81
CA ILE A 134 10.28 4.64 4.43
C ILE A 134 9.72 4.78 3.03
N LEU A 135 10.21 3.94 2.12
CA LEU A 135 9.75 3.91 0.73
C LEU A 135 8.37 3.25 0.64
N GLY A 136 7.46 3.87 -0.11
CA GLY A 136 6.20 3.27 -0.53
C GLY A 136 6.33 2.59 -1.90
N LEU A 137 5.25 2.01 -2.38
CA LEU A 137 5.20 1.33 -3.69
C LEU A 137 5.62 2.23 -4.85
N TYR A 138 5.19 3.48 -4.86
CA TYR A 138 5.53 4.42 -5.93
C TYR A 138 6.99 4.88 -5.86
N GLN A 139 7.49 5.22 -4.67
CA GLN A 139 8.85 5.74 -4.51
C GLN A 139 9.92 4.64 -4.50
N GLY A 140 9.53 3.45 -4.10
CA GLY A 140 10.42 2.29 -4.05
C GLY A 140 10.47 1.48 -5.35
N ALA A 141 9.84 1.95 -6.43
CA ALA A 141 9.88 1.32 -7.74
C ALA A 141 11.29 1.43 -8.34
N GLY A 142 11.83 0.31 -8.83
CA GLY A 142 13.14 0.24 -9.51
C GLY A 142 13.06 0.78 -10.93
N ASN A 143 11.93 0.60 -11.61
CA ASN A 143 11.71 1.06 -12.97
C ASN A 143 10.92 2.38 -13.02
N ASP A 144 11.24 3.27 -13.95
CA ASP A 144 10.58 4.57 -14.14
C ASP A 144 10.18 4.80 -15.60
N TYR A 145 8.90 4.67 -15.90
CA TYR A 145 8.33 5.06 -17.20
C TYR A 145 7.94 6.54 -17.16
N ASN A 146 8.82 7.40 -17.67
CA ASN A 146 8.66 8.86 -17.66
C ASN A 146 8.39 9.41 -19.07
N THR A 147 7.25 9.03 -19.65
CA THR A 147 6.83 9.53 -20.96
C THR A 147 5.54 10.32 -20.83
N ALA A 148 5.54 11.55 -21.32
CA ALA A 148 4.34 12.40 -21.30
C ALA A 148 3.20 11.71 -22.07
N THR A 149 2.15 11.33 -21.36
CA THR A 149 1.03 10.57 -21.92
C THR A 149 -0.31 11.17 -21.49
N THR A 150 -1.16 11.46 -22.47
CA THR A 150 -2.52 11.97 -22.22
C THR A 150 -3.51 10.81 -22.16
N LEU A 151 -3.96 10.44 -20.98
CA LEU A 151 -4.83 9.30 -20.72
C LEU A 151 -6.26 9.41 -21.29
N GLY A 152 -6.68 10.60 -21.73
CA GLY A 152 -7.98 10.84 -22.34
C GLY A 152 -8.07 10.52 -23.83
N THR A 153 -6.98 10.13 -24.47
CA THR A 153 -6.90 9.77 -25.88
C THR A 153 -6.82 8.27 -26.02
N PHE A 154 -7.66 7.69 -26.89
CA PHE A 154 -7.70 6.22 -27.11
C PHE A 154 -6.34 5.70 -27.62
N GLY A 155 -5.88 4.60 -27.08
CA GLY A 155 -4.60 3.96 -27.37
C GLY A 155 -3.42 4.48 -26.54
N ASN A 156 -3.54 5.66 -25.92
CA ASN A 156 -2.44 6.22 -25.14
C ASN A 156 -2.23 5.49 -23.81
N ALA A 157 -3.31 5.13 -23.12
CA ALA A 157 -3.23 4.39 -21.87
C ALA A 157 -2.65 2.98 -22.10
N THR A 158 -3.05 2.32 -23.18
CA THR A 158 -2.52 1.01 -23.61
C THR A 158 -1.03 1.11 -23.95
N THR A 159 -0.60 2.15 -24.68
CA THR A 159 0.81 2.37 -25.02
C THR A 159 1.66 2.63 -23.77
N ALA A 160 1.17 3.45 -22.84
CA ALA A 160 1.88 3.75 -21.61
C ALA A 160 2.02 2.51 -20.73
N LEU A 161 0.96 1.72 -20.58
CA LEU A 161 0.97 0.47 -19.83
C LEU A 161 1.95 -0.55 -20.45
N ALA A 162 1.89 -0.75 -21.78
CA ALA A 162 2.82 -1.62 -22.49
C ALA A 162 4.27 -1.18 -22.31
N GLY A 163 4.55 0.13 -22.35
CA GLY A 163 5.88 0.67 -22.10
C GLY A 163 6.38 0.39 -20.67
N ALA A 164 5.51 0.49 -19.67
CA ALA A 164 5.86 0.15 -18.29
C ALA A 164 6.12 -1.36 -18.11
N ILE A 165 5.31 -2.21 -18.75
CA ILE A 165 5.48 -3.68 -18.73
C ILE A 165 6.79 -4.08 -19.41
N ASN A 166 7.14 -3.47 -20.54
CA ASN A 166 8.39 -3.75 -21.23
C ASN A 166 9.62 -3.42 -20.36
N LEU A 167 9.57 -2.32 -19.58
CA LEU A 167 10.66 -2.01 -18.64
C LEU A 167 10.83 -3.05 -17.54
N MET A 168 9.73 -3.65 -17.08
CA MET A 168 9.78 -4.73 -16.10
C MET A 168 10.35 -6.03 -16.74
N ASP A 169 9.96 -6.32 -17.99
CA ASP A 169 10.48 -7.48 -18.73
C ASP A 169 11.97 -7.33 -19.03
N ASP A 170 12.41 -6.15 -19.47
CA ASP A 170 13.81 -5.82 -19.68
C ASP A 170 14.64 -5.96 -18.39
N ALA A 171 14.03 -5.75 -17.24
CA ALA A 171 14.63 -5.96 -15.91
C ALA A 171 14.59 -7.44 -15.45
N GLY A 172 14.15 -8.37 -16.30
CA GLY A 172 14.14 -9.81 -16.00
C GLY A 172 12.92 -10.32 -15.22
N ILE A 173 11.88 -9.50 -15.05
CA ILE A 173 10.65 -9.94 -14.41
C ILE A 173 9.79 -10.71 -15.42
N PRO A 174 9.34 -11.95 -15.12
CA PRO A 174 8.58 -12.77 -16.05
C PRO A 174 7.11 -12.30 -16.17
N VAL A 175 6.91 -11.10 -16.72
CA VAL A 175 5.63 -10.39 -16.80
C VAL A 175 4.52 -11.22 -17.48
N ASP A 176 4.86 -12.04 -18.46
CA ASP A 176 3.91 -12.89 -19.20
C ASP A 176 3.24 -13.97 -18.32
N SER A 177 3.91 -14.38 -17.25
CA SER A 177 3.42 -15.41 -16.32
C SER A 177 2.74 -14.82 -15.08
N LEU A 178 2.84 -13.50 -14.89
CA LEU A 178 2.35 -12.81 -13.70
C LEU A 178 1.06 -12.04 -14.00
N LYS A 179 0.15 -12.02 -13.04
CA LYS A 179 -0.95 -11.07 -13.04
C LYS A 179 -0.43 -9.71 -12.59
N LEU A 180 -0.75 -8.67 -13.33
CA LEU A 180 -0.27 -7.32 -13.07
C LEU A 180 -1.41 -6.42 -12.63
N ASN A 181 -1.21 -5.67 -11.56
CA ASN A 181 -2.14 -4.64 -11.11
C ASN A 181 -1.64 -3.26 -11.51
N TRP A 182 -2.49 -2.49 -12.18
CA TRP A 182 -2.19 -1.10 -12.53
C TRP A 182 -2.90 -0.15 -11.58
N CYS A 183 -2.14 0.59 -10.81
CA CYS A 183 -2.63 1.52 -9.79
C CYS A 183 -2.55 2.96 -10.28
N VAL A 184 -3.68 3.62 -10.33
CA VAL A 184 -3.81 4.99 -10.86
C VAL A 184 -4.58 5.90 -9.90
N ASN A 185 -4.41 7.21 -10.06
CA ASN A 185 -5.25 8.19 -9.37
C ASN A 185 -6.73 8.04 -9.76
N SER A 186 -7.64 8.43 -8.90
CA SER A 186 -9.09 8.34 -9.14
C SER A 186 -9.54 9.08 -10.41
N SER A 187 -8.97 10.24 -10.72
CA SER A 187 -9.29 10.99 -11.94
C SER A 187 -8.82 10.24 -13.20
N ALA A 188 -7.59 9.71 -13.19
CA ALA A 188 -7.04 8.90 -14.27
C ALA A 188 -7.87 7.62 -14.49
N TYR A 189 -8.28 6.96 -13.40
CA TYR A 189 -9.16 5.79 -13.44
C TYR A 189 -10.46 6.07 -14.20
N HIS A 190 -11.13 7.19 -13.90
CA HIS A 190 -12.35 7.57 -14.57
C HIS A 190 -12.15 8.00 -16.02
N LYS A 191 -11.00 8.64 -16.35
CA LYS A 191 -10.62 8.97 -17.74
C LYS A 191 -10.49 7.68 -18.56
N ILE A 192 -9.65 6.73 -18.10
CA ILE A 192 -9.39 5.46 -18.79
C ILE A 192 -10.70 4.70 -19.06
N ARG A 193 -11.56 4.57 -18.05
CA ARG A 193 -12.84 3.84 -18.19
C ARG A 193 -13.84 4.46 -19.17
N ARG A 194 -13.70 5.74 -19.47
CA ARG A 194 -14.58 6.46 -20.39
C ARG A 194 -13.99 6.64 -21.78
N THR A 195 -12.69 6.43 -21.94
CA THR A 195 -11.99 6.61 -23.23
C THR A 195 -12.50 5.61 -24.26
N ARG A 196 -12.89 6.15 -25.41
CA ARG A 196 -13.44 5.40 -26.55
C ARG A 196 -12.73 5.75 -27.83
N SER A 197 -12.64 4.80 -28.75
CA SER A 197 -12.20 5.03 -30.12
C SER A 197 -13.24 5.86 -30.90
N ALA A 198 -12.88 6.34 -32.09
CA ALA A 198 -13.79 7.01 -32.99
C ALA A 198 -15.00 6.11 -33.38
N GLN A 199 -14.86 4.80 -33.31
CA GLN A 199 -15.90 3.79 -33.58
C GLN A 199 -16.70 3.42 -32.31
N GLY A 200 -16.41 4.05 -31.15
CA GLY A 200 -17.13 3.80 -29.90
C GLY A 200 -16.61 2.64 -29.06
N GLN A 201 -15.53 1.95 -29.46
CA GLN A 201 -14.91 0.87 -28.69
C GLN A 201 -14.26 1.43 -27.43
N LEU A 202 -14.41 0.74 -26.30
CA LEU A 202 -13.73 1.07 -25.03
C LEU A 202 -12.28 0.59 -25.06
N GLU A 203 -11.36 1.36 -24.47
CA GLU A 203 -9.95 0.99 -24.32
C GLU A 203 -9.72 -0.01 -23.17
N LEU A 204 -10.61 -0.05 -22.19
CA LEU A 204 -10.47 -0.86 -20.98
C LEU A 204 -10.26 -2.38 -21.23
N PRO A 205 -10.96 -3.04 -22.17
CA PRO A 205 -10.71 -4.45 -22.44
C PRO A 205 -9.27 -4.74 -22.89
N ASP A 206 -8.71 -3.90 -23.76
CA ASP A 206 -7.34 -4.05 -24.27
C ASP A 206 -6.32 -3.87 -23.13
N LEU A 207 -6.61 -2.98 -22.18
CA LEU A 207 -5.78 -2.78 -20.99
C LEU A 207 -5.82 -3.98 -20.03
N LEU A 208 -7.01 -4.58 -19.84
CA LEU A 208 -7.16 -5.76 -18.98
C LEU A 208 -6.47 -6.99 -19.58
N ASP A 209 -6.41 -7.08 -20.89
CA ASP A 209 -5.65 -8.14 -21.58
C ASP A 209 -4.16 -8.02 -21.31
N LEU A 210 -3.60 -6.81 -21.42
CA LEU A 210 -2.19 -6.52 -21.06
C LEU A 210 -1.85 -6.80 -19.59
N LEU A 211 -2.82 -6.67 -18.69
CA LEU A 211 -2.63 -6.97 -17.27
C LEU A 211 -2.65 -8.48 -16.93
N ASN A 212 -2.81 -9.35 -17.92
CA ASN A 212 -2.79 -10.80 -17.78
C ASN A 212 -3.71 -11.32 -16.65
N GLY A 213 -4.93 -10.81 -16.61
CA GLY A 213 -5.94 -11.15 -15.59
C GLY A 213 -5.78 -10.43 -14.24
N GLY A 214 -4.94 -9.42 -14.17
CA GLY A 214 -4.91 -8.47 -13.06
C GLY A 214 -5.94 -7.35 -13.19
N GLU A 215 -5.82 -6.31 -12.39
CA GLU A 215 -6.85 -5.29 -12.24
C GLU A 215 -6.31 -3.86 -12.44
N LEU A 216 -7.19 -2.99 -12.99
CA LEU A 216 -7.01 -1.55 -12.92
C LEU A 216 -7.58 -1.02 -11.61
N ILE A 217 -6.74 -0.50 -10.73
CA ILE A 217 -7.09 -0.12 -9.35
C ILE A 217 -6.98 1.38 -9.16
N SER A 218 -8.05 2.00 -8.64
CA SER A 218 -8.00 3.40 -8.22
C SER A 218 -7.49 3.52 -6.79
N VAL A 219 -6.37 4.19 -6.58
CA VAL A 219 -5.81 4.47 -5.24
C VAL A 219 -6.24 5.83 -4.67
N GLY A 220 -7.33 6.38 -5.20
CA GLY A 220 -7.88 7.63 -4.70
C GLY A 220 -7.04 8.85 -5.10
N THR A 221 -6.82 9.75 -4.15
CA THR A 221 -6.01 10.97 -4.31
C THR A 221 -4.62 10.84 -3.70
N THR A 222 -4.23 9.64 -3.26
CA THR A 222 -2.91 9.38 -2.67
C THR A 222 -1.80 9.60 -3.70
N LEU A 223 -2.05 9.23 -4.96
CA LEU A 223 -1.20 9.61 -6.10
C LEU A 223 -1.72 10.91 -6.72
N THR A 224 -0.83 11.69 -7.33
CA THR A 224 -1.22 12.81 -8.19
C THR A 224 -1.83 12.30 -9.50
N THR A 225 -2.50 13.17 -10.25
CA THR A 225 -3.08 12.81 -11.56
C THR A 225 -2.03 12.38 -12.58
N ALA A 226 -0.79 12.82 -12.40
CA ALA A 226 0.34 12.51 -13.26
C ALA A 226 1.10 11.22 -12.86
N GLN A 227 0.66 10.53 -11.82
CA GLN A 227 1.36 9.40 -11.24
C GLN A 227 0.51 8.12 -11.31
N ALA A 228 1.19 7.02 -11.63
CA ALA A 228 0.66 5.65 -11.56
C ALA A 228 1.80 4.68 -11.29
N PHE A 229 1.49 3.44 -11.01
CA PHE A 229 2.48 2.36 -10.94
C PHE A 229 1.85 1.01 -11.30
N VAL A 230 2.70 0.12 -11.78
CA VAL A 230 2.35 -1.26 -12.10
C VAL A 230 3.14 -2.17 -11.17
N LEU A 231 2.49 -3.19 -10.64
CA LEU A 231 3.12 -4.20 -9.79
C LEU A 231 2.45 -5.57 -10.01
N PRO A 232 3.18 -6.69 -9.79
CA PRO A 232 2.59 -8.02 -9.79
C PRO A 232 1.57 -8.20 -8.67
N ASP A 233 0.54 -9.00 -8.93
CA ASP A 233 -0.44 -9.36 -7.91
C ASP A 233 0.21 -10.23 -6.83
N SER A 234 -0.08 -9.92 -5.58
CA SER A 234 0.43 -10.61 -4.40
C SER A 234 -0.05 -12.08 -4.26
N SER A 235 -1.04 -12.49 -5.05
CA SER A 235 -1.62 -13.84 -4.98
C SER A 235 -0.79 -14.91 -5.69
N VAL A 236 0.25 -14.54 -6.43
CA VAL A 236 1.01 -15.43 -7.30
C VAL A 236 2.45 -15.62 -6.80
N GLY A 237 2.75 -16.80 -6.23
CA GLY A 237 4.11 -17.19 -5.86
C GLY A 237 4.70 -16.46 -4.64
N GLU A 238 6.04 -16.38 -4.59
CA GLU A 238 6.72 -15.56 -3.57
C GLU A 238 6.49 -14.07 -3.86
N PRO A 239 6.02 -13.29 -2.87
CA PRO A 239 5.72 -11.89 -3.10
C PRO A 239 7.02 -11.08 -3.27
N TYR A 240 7.12 -10.34 -4.36
CA TYR A 240 8.19 -9.36 -4.59
C TYR A 240 8.14 -8.21 -3.58
N VAL A 241 6.93 -7.96 -3.08
CA VAL A 241 6.65 -6.93 -2.09
C VAL A 241 5.69 -7.48 -1.05
N ASP A 242 5.98 -7.28 0.21
CA ASP A 242 5.07 -7.63 1.29
C ASP A 242 4.94 -6.50 2.33
N TYR A 243 3.88 -6.55 3.10
CA TYR A 243 3.65 -5.64 4.21
C TYR A 243 3.86 -6.39 5.53
N TYR A 244 4.93 -6.02 6.23
CA TYR A 244 5.25 -6.61 7.53
C TYR A 244 4.40 -5.94 8.61
N LEU A 245 3.37 -6.67 9.05
CA LEU A 245 2.43 -6.19 10.05
C LEU A 245 2.91 -6.61 11.45
N THR A 246 3.10 -5.64 12.35
CA THR A 246 3.41 -5.93 13.75
C THR A 246 2.19 -5.85 14.64
N ALA A 247 1.29 -4.88 14.39
CA ALA A 247 0.01 -4.78 15.07
C ALA A 247 -1.08 -4.36 14.09
N ASP A 248 -2.17 -5.10 14.06
CA ASP A 248 -3.38 -4.68 13.33
C ASP A 248 -4.10 -3.58 14.11
N PHE A 249 -5.12 -2.96 13.50
CA PHE A 249 -5.88 -1.90 14.15
C PHE A 249 -6.46 -2.35 15.48
N GLN A 250 -6.06 -1.66 16.52
CA GLN A 250 -6.54 -1.89 17.87
C GLN A 250 -6.75 -0.55 18.60
N THR A 251 -7.64 -0.58 19.59
CA THR A 251 -7.98 0.59 20.39
C THR A 251 -7.32 0.48 21.76
N ASP A 252 -6.59 1.51 22.14
CA ASP A 252 -6.07 1.69 23.49
C ASP A 252 -6.90 2.77 24.20
N PRO A 253 -7.72 2.41 25.19
CA PRO A 253 -8.49 3.38 25.94
C PRO A 253 -7.55 4.22 26.80
N LYS A 254 -7.60 5.55 26.68
CA LYS A 254 -6.87 6.44 27.57
C LYS A 254 -7.44 6.31 28.99
N THR A 255 -6.60 5.90 29.92
CA THR A 255 -6.98 5.83 31.34
C THR A 255 -7.28 7.23 31.90
N PRO A 256 -8.26 7.35 32.79
CA PRO A 256 -8.65 8.65 33.39
C PRO A 256 -7.49 9.44 34.04
N GLU A 257 -6.41 8.78 34.43
CA GLU A 257 -5.23 9.39 35.05
C GLU A 257 -4.47 10.35 34.11
N TYR A 258 -4.61 10.21 32.80
CA TYR A 258 -4.03 11.12 31.80
C TYR A 258 -5.00 12.23 31.35
N GLN A 259 -6.22 12.24 31.86
CA GLN A 259 -7.26 13.21 31.47
C GLN A 259 -7.34 14.32 32.49
N THR A 260 -6.57 15.38 32.31
CA THR A 260 -6.69 16.62 33.10
C THR A 260 -8.05 17.30 32.97
N THR A 261 -8.84 16.96 31.94
CA THR A 261 -10.13 17.58 31.61
C THR A 261 -11.35 16.73 32.04
N GLY A 262 -11.15 15.48 32.49
CA GLY A 262 -12.26 14.57 32.82
C GLY A 262 -13.01 14.03 31.59
N ASN A 263 -12.51 14.29 30.35
CA ASN A 263 -13.08 13.80 29.11
C ASN A 263 -12.77 12.30 28.93
N ILE A 264 -13.56 11.62 28.11
CA ILE A 264 -13.39 10.23 27.75
C ILE A 264 -12.69 10.18 26.40
N GLY A 265 -11.67 9.34 26.25
CA GLY A 265 -10.95 9.24 25.00
C GLY A 265 -10.19 7.94 24.84
N GLY A 266 -9.68 7.73 23.63
CA GLY A 266 -8.88 6.58 23.29
C GLY A 266 -7.91 6.92 22.18
N ARG A 267 -7.08 5.94 21.86
CA ARG A 267 -6.16 5.94 20.72
C ARG A 267 -6.45 4.72 19.88
N VAL A 268 -6.62 4.91 18.58
CA VAL A 268 -6.64 3.81 17.62
C VAL A 268 -5.31 3.81 16.90
N PHE A 269 -4.68 2.66 16.78
CA PHE A 269 -3.38 2.54 16.13
C PHE A 269 -3.22 1.21 15.39
N SER A 270 -2.31 1.22 14.42
CA SER A 270 -1.75 0.06 13.74
C SER A 270 -0.25 0.26 13.58
N ALA A 271 0.50 -0.79 13.35
CA ALA A 271 1.93 -0.71 13.10
C ALA A 271 2.37 -1.74 12.05
N GLY A 272 3.14 -1.27 11.07
CA GLY A 272 3.67 -2.12 10.00
C GLY A 272 4.51 -1.32 9.03
N VAL A 273 5.28 -2.02 8.19
CA VAL A 273 6.16 -1.42 7.19
C VAL A 273 6.15 -2.23 5.91
N LEU A 274 6.27 -1.55 4.78
CA LEU A 274 6.41 -2.16 3.47
C LEU A 274 7.84 -2.68 3.29
N ARG A 275 7.98 -3.94 2.84
CA ARG A 275 9.26 -4.53 2.46
C ARG A 275 9.27 -4.78 0.96
N ILE A 276 10.14 -4.08 0.26
CA ILE A 276 10.37 -4.26 -1.18
C ILE A 276 11.59 -5.17 -1.30
N LYS A 277 11.36 -6.42 -1.72
CA LYS A 277 12.40 -7.44 -1.87
C LYS A 277 13.09 -7.32 -3.23
N GLN A 278 12.30 -7.00 -4.26
CA GLN A 278 12.77 -6.74 -5.62
C GLN A 278 12.06 -5.50 -6.16
N ASP A 279 12.80 -4.41 -6.27
CA ASP A 279 12.29 -3.11 -6.72
C ASP A 279 11.99 -3.06 -8.22
N ASP A 280 12.73 -3.84 -9.02
CA ASP A 280 12.52 -3.96 -10.48
C ASP A 280 11.15 -4.57 -10.84
N ALA A 281 10.52 -5.28 -9.89
CA ALA A 281 9.15 -5.79 -10.05
C ALA A 281 8.07 -4.69 -9.99
N ILE A 282 8.44 -3.46 -9.66
CA ILE A 282 7.54 -2.32 -9.64
C ILE A 282 8.00 -1.31 -10.69
N CYS A 283 7.10 -0.90 -11.58
CA CYS A 283 7.35 0.19 -12.50
C CYS A 283 6.46 1.39 -12.12
N ARG A 284 7.09 2.51 -11.72
CA ARG A 284 6.38 3.77 -11.57
C ARG A 284 6.22 4.45 -12.92
N MET A 285 5.13 5.16 -13.06
CA MET A 285 4.81 5.94 -14.24
C MET A 285 4.63 7.40 -13.82
N SER A 286 5.31 8.30 -14.51
CA SER A 286 5.25 9.74 -14.26
C SER A 286 4.82 10.48 -15.53
N ASN A 287 4.42 11.79 -15.39
CA ASN A 287 3.97 12.62 -16.49
C ASN A 287 2.70 12.16 -17.24
N LEU A 288 1.80 11.45 -16.56
CA LEU A 288 0.47 11.14 -17.05
C LEU A 288 -0.45 12.38 -16.93
N SER A 289 -1.35 12.63 -17.90
CA SER A 289 -2.24 13.80 -17.90
C SER A 289 -3.68 13.51 -18.36
#